data_18c86d85c6845c669865d35516d71166
#
_entry.id   18c86d85c6845c669865d35516d71166
#
_cell.length_a   1.000
_cell.length_b   1.000
_cell.length_c   1.000
_cell.angle_alpha   90.00
_cell.angle_beta   90.00
_cell.angle_gamma   90.00
#
_symmetry.space_group_name_H-M   'P 1'
#
loop_
_entity.id
_entity.type
_entity.pdbx_description
1 polymer ?
#
loop_
_entity_poly.entity_id
_entity_poly.type
_entity_poly.pdbx_seq_one_letter_code
_entity_poly.pdbx_strand_id
1 'polypeptide(L)'
;EYFMYRKDLFEKAGIKDTPTTWKEFEEDCQKVADIGEIPVIIGGSEAWQIMRYLSFSPWRVTGPEFIQGYQAGTESFDKNESAKYGVNLVYDLGTKGYFEPGFASVDFTSASNLFFGGSGAIFYTGSGQFNLAEDMYDKGEIGFFPVPDTEGMDNMPTNIPIHAGFAEAFNKATYDDTMQEFFDYMCENYSDVCYNQVQVFSPFSSDEIPEGLPQLFYDIQPMFENAETAWTSWDDKLDSDVMTKIVDEQQQLAQGIIKPDEFIKTCDSLVKK
;
A
#
# COMPACT_ATOMS: atom_id res chain seq x y z
N GLU A 1 -3.44 -5.48 -1.48
CA GLU A 1 -2.40 -4.56 -2.01
C GLU A 1 -1.07 -5.28 -2.11
N TYR A 2 -0.20 -4.90 -3.04
CA TYR A 2 1.09 -5.52 -3.35
C TYR A 2 1.95 -4.56 -4.17
N PHE A 3 3.21 -4.91 -4.37
CA PHE A 3 4.10 -4.20 -5.28
C PHE A 3 4.01 -4.81 -6.69
N MET A 4 3.81 -3.97 -7.70
CA MET A 4 4.07 -4.29 -9.09
C MET A 4 5.48 -3.82 -9.46
N TYR A 5 6.17 -4.58 -10.32
CA TYR A 5 7.49 -4.18 -10.81
C TYR A 5 7.64 -4.46 -12.30
N ARG A 6 8.49 -3.70 -12.96
CA ARG A 6 8.83 -3.86 -14.37
C ARG A 6 10.02 -4.81 -14.52
N LYS A 7 9.78 -5.95 -15.16
CA LYS A 7 10.80 -6.98 -15.37
C LYS A 7 11.96 -6.51 -16.25
N ASP A 8 11.68 -5.71 -17.28
CA ASP A 8 12.70 -5.15 -18.16
C ASP A 8 13.67 -4.21 -17.44
N LEU A 9 13.16 -3.38 -16.52
CA LEU A 9 13.99 -2.49 -15.72
C LEU A 9 14.80 -3.25 -14.65
N PHE A 10 14.21 -4.28 -14.04
CA PHE A 10 14.94 -5.18 -13.12
C PHE A 10 16.07 -5.91 -13.85
N GLU A 11 15.80 -6.48 -15.01
CA GLU A 11 16.82 -7.14 -15.84
C GLU A 11 17.93 -6.15 -16.24
N LYS A 12 17.58 -4.96 -16.72
CA LYS A 12 18.52 -3.88 -17.09
C LYS A 12 19.39 -3.44 -15.91
N ALA A 13 18.82 -3.41 -14.70
CA ALA A 13 19.53 -3.09 -13.45
C ALA A 13 20.30 -4.29 -12.86
N GLY A 14 20.23 -5.48 -13.48
CA GLY A 14 20.89 -6.69 -13.01
C GLY A 14 20.23 -7.31 -11.78
N ILE A 15 18.97 -6.98 -11.49
CA ILE A 15 18.17 -7.54 -10.41
C ILE A 15 17.56 -8.86 -10.93
N LYS A 16 17.81 -9.95 -10.21
CA LYS A 16 17.37 -11.29 -10.63
C LYS A 16 16.10 -11.74 -9.92
N ASP A 17 16.00 -11.43 -8.65
CA ASP A 17 14.92 -11.85 -7.76
C ASP A 17 14.26 -10.62 -7.17
N THR A 18 12.99 -10.71 -6.82
CA THR A 18 12.27 -9.64 -6.13
C THR A 18 12.72 -9.51 -4.67
N PRO A 19 12.74 -8.30 -4.11
CA PRO A 19 13.23 -8.09 -2.75
C PRO A 19 12.30 -8.78 -1.73
N THR A 20 12.89 -9.47 -0.78
CA THR A 20 12.20 -10.11 0.34
C THR A 20 12.30 -9.31 1.62
N THR A 21 13.24 -8.38 1.69
CA THR A 21 13.46 -7.47 2.81
C THR A 21 13.52 -6.02 2.35
N TRP A 22 13.27 -5.08 3.26
CA TRP A 22 13.37 -3.64 2.95
C TRP A 22 14.79 -3.22 2.59
N LYS A 23 15.79 -3.89 3.14
CA LYS A 23 17.19 -3.66 2.76
C LYS A 23 17.43 -4.04 1.30
N GLU A 24 16.98 -5.22 0.88
CA GLU A 24 17.06 -5.64 -0.53
C GLU A 24 16.26 -4.69 -1.44
N PHE A 25 15.08 -4.22 -0.99
CA PHE A 25 14.29 -3.22 -1.69
C PHE A 25 15.07 -1.92 -1.95
N GLU A 26 15.75 -1.38 -0.91
CA GLU A 26 16.57 -0.19 -1.07
C GLU A 26 17.81 -0.43 -1.96
N GLU A 27 18.44 -1.61 -1.85
CA GLU A 27 19.55 -2.00 -2.73
C GLU A 27 19.09 -2.10 -4.19
N ASP A 28 17.89 -2.60 -4.45
CA ASP A 28 17.32 -2.66 -5.79
C ASP A 28 16.91 -1.27 -6.30
N CYS A 29 16.36 -0.40 -5.45
CA CYS A 29 16.15 1.00 -5.78
C CYS A 29 17.46 1.69 -6.21
N GLN A 30 18.56 1.44 -5.51
CA GLN A 30 19.87 1.99 -5.88
C GLN A 30 20.34 1.48 -7.25
N LYS A 31 20.21 0.17 -7.51
CA LYS A 31 20.58 -0.40 -8.83
C LYS A 31 19.76 0.19 -9.98
N VAL A 32 18.46 0.43 -9.76
CA VAL A 32 17.60 1.09 -10.75
C VAL A 32 18.02 2.56 -10.95
N ALA A 33 18.31 3.28 -9.86
CA ALA A 33 18.81 4.65 -9.96
C ALA A 33 20.16 4.74 -10.68
N ASP A 34 21.07 3.77 -10.47
CA ASP A 34 22.39 3.72 -11.10
C ASP A 34 22.33 3.57 -12.64
N ILE A 35 21.25 3.00 -13.16
CA ILE A 35 21.00 2.93 -14.61
C ILE A 35 20.24 4.15 -15.16
N GLY A 36 19.96 5.13 -14.31
CA GLY A 36 19.28 6.38 -14.67
C GLY A 36 17.76 6.29 -14.78
N GLU A 37 17.16 5.25 -14.21
CA GLU A 37 15.72 5.05 -14.19
C GLU A 37 15.14 5.45 -12.81
N ILE A 38 13.82 5.66 -12.75
CA ILE A 38 13.11 5.99 -11.50
C ILE A 38 12.85 4.68 -10.74
N PRO A 39 13.33 4.53 -9.48
CA PRO A 39 13.09 3.32 -8.72
C PRO A 39 11.61 3.07 -8.39
N VAL A 40 10.94 4.06 -7.80
CA VAL A 40 9.58 3.92 -7.27
C VAL A 40 8.70 5.05 -7.76
N ILE A 41 7.54 4.71 -8.30
CA ILE A 41 6.46 5.64 -8.61
C ILE A 41 5.48 5.66 -7.43
N ILE A 42 5.06 6.85 -7.00
CA ILE A 42 4.19 7.03 -5.84
C ILE A 42 3.25 8.25 -6.01
N GLY A 43 1.98 8.11 -5.66
CA GLY A 43 1.03 9.22 -5.56
C GLY A 43 1.20 9.99 -4.24
N GLY A 44 2.27 10.77 -4.13
CA GLY A 44 2.66 11.42 -2.88
C GLY A 44 1.80 12.62 -2.49
N SER A 45 0.95 13.15 -3.37
CA SER A 45 0.00 14.21 -3.00
C SER A 45 -1.20 13.69 -2.21
N GLU A 46 -1.48 12.40 -2.33
CA GLU A 46 -2.52 11.74 -1.56
C GLU A 46 -1.91 11.08 -0.31
N ALA A 47 -2.63 11.15 0.80
CA ALA A 47 -2.13 10.71 2.10
C ALA A 47 -1.69 9.25 2.14
N TRP A 48 -2.41 8.37 1.45
CA TRP A 48 -2.41 6.95 1.72
C TRP A 48 -1.14 6.22 1.28
N GLN A 49 -0.56 6.52 0.11
CA GLN A 49 0.60 5.76 -0.38
C GLN A 49 1.84 5.95 0.49
N ILE A 50 2.18 7.19 0.89
CA ILE A 50 3.30 7.41 1.81
C ILE A 50 3.01 6.75 3.17
N MET A 51 1.76 6.83 3.63
CA MET A 51 1.35 6.20 4.89
C MET A 51 1.47 4.67 4.85
N ARG A 52 1.31 4.03 3.68
CA ARG A 52 1.60 2.59 3.52
C ARG A 52 3.04 2.28 3.88
N TYR A 53 4.00 2.98 3.27
CA TYR A 53 5.42 2.78 3.56
C TYR A 53 5.76 3.03 5.04
N LEU A 54 5.13 4.04 5.65
CA LEU A 54 5.27 4.32 7.07
C LEU A 54 4.76 3.18 7.95
N SER A 55 3.67 2.52 7.54
CA SER A 55 2.95 1.51 8.31
C SER A 55 3.40 0.07 8.07
N PHE A 56 4.13 -0.22 6.99
CA PHE A 56 4.48 -1.60 6.63
C PHE A 56 5.29 -2.31 7.72
N SER A 57 6.36 -1.71 8.20
CA SER A 57 7.18 -2.35 9.22
C SER A 57 6.44 -2.60 10.54
N PRO A 58 5.73 -1.63 11.14
CA PRO A 58 4.91 -1.90 12.33
C PRO A 58 3.87 -2.99 12.10
N TRP A 59 3.20 -2.98 10.96
CA TRP A 59 2.21 -4.01 10.64
C TRP A 59 2.85 -5.40 10.49
N ARG A 60 3.98 -5.51 9.80
CA ARG A 60 4.69 -6.79 9.63
C ARG A 60 5.21 -7.39 10.93
N VAL A 61 5.50 -6.54 11.92
CA VAL A 61 6.08 -6.99 13.21
C VAL A 61 5.01 -7.17 14.29
N THR A 62 4.02 -6.28 14.37
CA THR A 62 3.04 -6.26 15.46
C THR A 62 1.57 -6.34 15.00
N GLY A 63 1.32 -6.43 13.68
CA GLY A 63 -0.05 -6.41 13.17
C GLY A 63 -0.78 -5.09 13.50
N PRO A 64 -2.04 -5.14 13.94
CA PRO A 64 -2.81 -3.95 14.28
C PRO A 64 -2.46 -3.34 15.64
N GLU A 65 -1.66 -4.01 16.47
CA GLU A 65 -1.43 -3.63 17.87
C GLU A 65 -0.76 -2.26 18.00
N PHE A 66 0.21 -1.96 17.13
CA PHE A 66 0.88 -0.66 17.17
C PHE A 66 -0.11 0.49 16.97
N ILE A 67 -0.90 0.49 15.90
CA ILE A 67 -1.79 1.61 15.59
C ILE A 67 -2.93 1.75 16.60
N GLN A 68 -3.45 0.63 17.10
CA GLN A 68 -4.48 0.61 18.15
C GLN A 68 -3.91 1.17 19.47
N GLY A 69 -2.72 0.75 19.85
CA GLY A 69 -2.03 1.26 21.04
C GLY A 69 -1.64 2.73 20.91
N TYR A 70 -1.19 3.16 19.74
CA TYR A 70 -0.89 4.56 19.44
C TYR A 70 -2.14 5.44 19.61
N GLN A 71 -3.25 5.07 18.97
CA GLN A 71 -4.53 5.77 19.11
C GLN A 71 -5.03 5.80 20.57
N ALA A 72 -4.80 4.73 21.33
CA ALA A 72 -5.13 4.65 22.75
C ALA A 72 -4.13 5.40 23.66
N GLY A 73 -3.00 5.90 23.14
CA GLY A 73 -1.94 6.54 23.90
C GLY A 73 -1.09 5.58 24.76
N THR A 74 -1.12 4.29 24.46
CA THR A 74 -0.32 3.25 25.14
C THR A 74 0.96 2.88 24.37
N GLU A 75 1.00 3.14 23.06
CA GLU A 75 2.14 3.01 22.19
C GLU A 75 2.63 4.37 21.70
N SER A 76 3.86 4.42 21.18
CA SER A 76 4.46 5.61 20.58
C SER A 76 5.52 5.23 19.55
N PHE A 77 5.76 6.09 18.57
CA PHE A 77 6.82 5.90 17.58
C PHE A 77 8.20 5.79 18.23
N ASP A 78 8.47 6.60 19.24
CA ASP A 78 9.78 6.60 19.93
C ASP A 78 10.10 5.29 20.66
N LYS A 79 9.10 4.57 21.13
CA LYS A 79 9.27 3.31 21.90
C LYS A 79 9.20 2.06 21.04
N ASN A 80 8.72 2.16 19.82
CA ASN A 80 8.48 1.01 18.94
C ASN A 80 9.53 0.99 17.80
N GLU A 81 10.41 0.00 17.81
CA GLU A 81 11.50 -0.10 16.85
C GLU A 81 11.01 -0.28 15.41
N SER A 82 9.90 -1.04 15.19
CA SER A 82 9.34 -1.21 13.85
C SER A 82 8.68 0.07 13.33
N ALA A 83 8.09 0.88 14.21
CA ALA A 83 7.56 2.18 13.83
C ALA A 83 8.68 3.17 13.48
N LYS A 84 9.79 3.19 14.26
CA LYS A 84 10.98 3.95 13.88
C LYS A 84 11.58 3.50 12.55
N TYR A 85 11.56 2.19 12.29
CA TYR A 85 12.00 1.66 11.01
C TYR A 85 11.18 2.22 9.85
N GLY A 86 9.84 2.20 9.93
CA GLY A 86 8.95 2.78 8.92
C GLY A 86 9.20 4.27 8.68
N VAL A 87 9.44 5.04 9.75
CA VAL A 87 9.80 6.47 9.64
C VAL A 87 11.12 6.67 8.89
N ASN A 88 12.16 5.89 9.21
CA ASN A 88 13.45 5.98 8.53
C ASN A 88 13.33 5.53 7.07
N LEU A 89 12.55 4.47 6.79
CA LEU A 89 12.30 3.98 5.42
C LEU A 89 11.72 5.09 4.54
N VAL A 90 10.66 5.77 4.99
CA VAL A 90 10.04 6.88 4.23
C VAL A 90 11.04 8.02 4.00
N TYR A 91 11.79 8.38 5.04
CA TYR A 91 12.82 9.42 4.94
C TYR A 91 13.91 9.05 3.94
N ASP A 92 14.41 7.83 4.00
CA ASP A 92 15.49 7.34 3.14
C ASP A 92 15.04 7.24 1.68
N LEU A 93 13.89 6.63 1.41
CA LEU A 93 13.36 6.52 0.04
C LEU A 93 13.18 7.89 -0.62
N GLY A 94 12.66 8.86 0.11
CA GLY A 94 12.48 10.22 -0.42
C GLY A 94 13.80 10.98 -0.60
N THR A 95 14.67 10.99 0.42
CA THR A 95 15.91 11.80 0.41
C THR A 95 17.02 11.20 -0.46
N LYS A 96 17.03 9.89 -0.69
CA LYS A 96 17.91 9.22 -1.66
C LYS A 96 17.43 9.43 -3.12
N GLY A 97 16.24 10.02 -3.30
CA GLY A 97 15.68 10.28 -4.62
C GLY A 97 15.14 9.03 -5.31
N TYR A 98 14.66 8.05 -4.53
CA TYR A 98 14.07 6.83 -5.09
C TYR A 98 12.62 7.01 -5.53
N PHE A 99 11.90 8.00 -4.99
CA PHE A 99 10.62 8.43 -5.54
C PHE A 99 10.81 9.32 -6.78
N GLU A 100 9.84 9.33 -7.69
CA GLU A 100 9.90 10.17 -8.87
C GLU A 100 10.03 11.66 -8.52
N PRO A 101 10.72 12.45 -9.34
CA PRO A 101 10.86 13.89 -9.12
C PRO A 101 9.50 14.60 -9.02
N GLY A 102 9.28 15.34 -7.94
CA GLY A 102 8.02 16.05 -7.70
C GLY A 102 6.88 15.18 -7.16
N PHE A 103 7.16 13.98 -6.68
CA PHE A 103 6.18 13.00 -6.17
C PHE A 103 5.14 13.61 -5.21
N ALA A 104 5.55 14.57 -4.38
CA ALA A 104 4.65 15.23 -3.42
C ALA A 104 3.46 15.99 -4.06
N SER A 105 3.50 16.19 -5.38
CA SER A 105 2.43 16.84 -6.16
C SER A 105 1.75 15.88 -7.15
N VAL A 106 2.15 14.61 -7.15
CA VAL A 106 1.60 13.57 -8.04
C VAL A 106 0.48 12.85 -7.30
N ASP A 107 -0.72 12.80 -7.88
CA ASP A 107 -1.83 12.00 -7.38
C ASP A 107 -1.72 10.53 -7.81
N PHE A 108 -2.53 9.65 -7.20
CA PHE A 108 -2.49 8.22 -7.50
C PHE A 108 -2.80 7.90 -8.96
N THR A 109 -3.75 8.59 -9.58
CA THR A 109 -4.10 8.38 -10.98
C THR A 109 -2.94 8.75 -11.90
N SER A 110 -2.27 9.86 -11.63
CA SER A 110 -1.07 10.29 -12.35
C SER A 110 0.09 9.32 -12.15
N ALA A 111 0.32 8.86 -10.91
CA ALA A 111 1.33 7.84 -10.60
C ALA A 111 1.07 6.53 -11.34
N SER A 112 -0.18 6.05 -11.33
CA SER A 112 -0.63 4.88 -12.09
C SER A 112 -0.34 5.04 -13.59
N ASN A 113 -0.72 6.17 -14.17
CA ASN A 113 -0.46 6.46 -15.58
C ASN A 113 1.05 6.54 -15.91
N LEU A 114 1.88 7.05 -15.00
CA LEU A 114 3.34 7.04 -15.17
C LEU A 114 3.87 5.60 -15.20
N PHE A 115 3.50 4.76 -14.25
CA PHE A 115 3.97 3.38 -14.20
C PHE A 115 3.52 2.56 -15.41
N PHE A 116 2.23 2.54 -15.73
CA PHE A 116 1.70 1.80 -16.89
C PHE A 116 2.10 2.46 -18.23
N GLY A 117 2.46 3.74 -18.23
CA GLY A 117 3.06 4.44 -19.36
C GLY A 117 4.55 4.14 -19.56
N GLY A 118 5.14 3.32 -18.70
CA GLY A 118 6.52 2.85 -18.83
C GLY A 118 7.57 3.62 -18.03
N SER A 119 7.14 4.49 -17.11
CA SER A 119 8.05 5.20 -16.19
C SER A 119 8.17 4.44 -14.88
N GLY A 120 9.40 4.38 -14.35
CA GLY A 120 9.70 3.78 -13.05
C GLY A 120 9.62 2.26 -12.98
N ALA A 121 10.31 1.71 -12.00
CA ALA A 121 10.51 0.27 -11.89
C ALA A 121 9.53 -0.42 -10.93
N ILE A 122 9.09 0.26 -9.89
CA ILE A 122 8.23 -0.31 -8.83
C ILE A 122 7.05 0.62 -8.57
N PHE A 123 5.86 0.03 -8.36
CA PHE A 123 4.64 0.74 -8.00
C PHE A 123 3.83 -0.05 -6.99
N TYR A 124 3.51 0.55 -5.85
CA TYR A 124 2.65 -0.08 -4.85
C TYR A 124 1.18 0.21 -5.14
N THR A 125 0.37 -0.84 -5.23
CA THR A 125 -1.04 -0.73 -5.61
C THR A 125 -1.86 -1.94 -5.15
N GLY A 126 -3.10 -2.04 -5.60
CA GLY A 126 -4.01 -3.14 -5.34
C GLY A 126 -4.75 -3.64 -6.59
N SER A 127 -5.66 -4.57 -6.40
CA SER A 127 -6.44 -5.19 -7.49
C SER A 127 -7.27 -4.19 -8.32
N GLY A 128 -7.52 -2.99 -7.81
CA GLY A 128 -8.18 -1.94 -8.57
C GLY A 128 -7.45 -1.47 -9.84
N GLN A 129 -6.20 -1.91 -10.04
CA GLN A 129 -5.40 -1.60 -11.24
C GLN A 129 -5.24 -2.78 -12.20
N PHE A 130 -5.96 -3.89 -12.00
CA PHE A 130 -5.82 -5.08 -12.83
C PHE A 130 -6.14 -4.84 -14.30
N ASN A 131 -7.17 -4.06 -14.58
CA ASN A 131 -7.55 -3.69 -15.94
C ASN A 131 -6.46 -2.91 -16.71
N LEU A 132 -5.59 -2.17 -16.01
CA LEU A 132 -4.44 -1.49 -16.61
C LEU A 132 -3.21 -2.40 -16.69
N ALA A 133 -3.12 -3.37 -15.78
CA ALA A 133 -1.99 -4.28 -15.66
C ALA A 133 -2.06 -5.48 -16.61
N GLU A 134 -3.26 -5.91 -17.02
CA GLU A 134 -3.52 -7.14 -17.78
C GLU A 134 -2.63 -7.27 -19.02
N ASP A 135 -2.67 -6.28 -19.89
CA ASP A 135 -1.89 -6.29 -21.14
C ASP A 135 -0.37 -6.43 -20.93
N MET A 136 0.17 -5.75 -19.93
CA MET A 136 1.60 -5.82 -19.59
C MET A 136 1.95 -7.15 -18.91
N TYR A 137 1.04 -7.65 -18.08
CA TYR A 137 1.21 -8.94 -17.43
C TYR A 137 1.23 -10.09 -18.42
N ASP A 138 0.28 -10.14 -19.35
CA ASP A 138 0.17 -11.17 -20.39
C ASP A 138 1.38 -11.16 -21.35
N LYS A 139 1.98 -10.00 -21.57
CA LYS A 139 3.24 -9.86 -22.33
C LYS A 139 4.47 -10.24 -21.50
N GLY A 140 4.33 -10.51 -20.20
CA GLY A 140 5.42 -10.81 -19.29
C GLY A 140 6.29 -9.61 -18.91
N GLU A 141 5.79 -8.38 -19.10
CA GLU A 141 6.53 -7.13 -18.85
C GLU A 141 6.56 -6.74 -17.38
N ILE A 142 5.53 -7.13 -16.61
CA ILE A 142 5.43 -6.87 -15.16
C ILE A 142 5.33 -8.15 -14.35
N GLY A 143 5.58 -8.03 -13.08
CA GLY A 143 5.35 -9.04 -12.05
C GLY A 143 4.98 -8.37 -10.73
N PHE A 144 4.82 -9.18 -9.67
CA PHE A 144 4.48 -8.66 -8.34
C PHE A 144 5.27 -9.34 -7.25
N PHE A 145 5.33 -8.66 -6.11
CA PHE A 145 5.86 -9.19 -4.87
C PHE A 145 5.10 -8.63 -3.67
N PRO A 146 5.09 -9.37 -2.55
CA PRO A 146 4.43 -8.91 -1.33
C PRO A 146 5.25 -7.83 -0.62
N VAL A 147 4.70 -7.30 0.49
CA VAL A 147 5.41 -6.37 1.36
C VAL A 147 6.65 -7.05 1.95
N PRO A 148 7.85 -6.46 1.78
CA PRO A 148 9.09 -7.02 2.30
C PRO A 148 9.11 -7.14 3.84
N ASP A 149 9.93 -8.03 4.34
CA ASP A 149 10.20 -8.19 5.77
C ASP A 149 11.09 -7.06 6.32
N THR A 150 10.94 -6.78 7.60
CA THR A 150 11.81 -5.86 8.33
C THR A 150 12.99 -6.65 8.89
N GLU A 151 14.19 -6.30 8.50
CA GLU A 151 15.41 -7.02 8.91
C GLU A 151 15.62 -6.99 10.42
N GLY A 152 16.02 -8.15 10.95
CA GLY A 152 16.36 -8.30 12.36
C GLY A 152 15.17 -8.29 13.31
N MET A 153 13.96 -8.32 12.79
CA MET A 153 12.71 -8.39 13.55
C MET A 153 11.96 -9.69 13.24
N ASP A 154 11.14 -10.15 14.17
CA ASP A 154 10.23 -11.27 13.97
C ASP A 154 9.02 -10.77 13.18
N ASN A 155 8.97 -11.09 11.90
CA ASN A 155 7.90 -10.67 11.01
C ASN A 155 6.74 -11.69 11.05
N MET A 156 5.51 -11.17 11.03
CA MET A 156 4.32 -12.00 10.89
C MET A 156 4.32 -12.71 9.53
N PRO A 157 3.77 -13.94 9.42
CA PRO A 157 3.74 -14.70 8.17
C PRO A 157 2.95 -14.00 7.07
N THR A 158 1.92 -13.22 7.44
CA THR A 158 1.10 -12.45 6.48
C THR A 158 1.87 -11.24 5.97
N ASN A 159 2.08 -11.17 4.67
CA ASN A 159 2.82 -10.09 4.00
C ASN A 159 2.04 -9.44 2.83
N ILE A 160 0.78 -9.76 2.69
CA ILE A 160 -0.16 -9.15 1.76
C ILE A 160 -1.19 -8.34 2.54
N PRO A 161 -1.25 -7.00 2.38
CA PRO A 161 -2.31 -6.18 2.95
C PRO A 161 -3.66 -6.49 2.29
N ILE A 162 -4.60 -7.04 3.06
CA ILE A 162 -5.97 -7.29 2.63
C ILE A 162 -6.90 -6.43 3.47
N HIS A 163 -7.64 -5.56 2.82
CA HIS A 163 -8.68 -4.74 3.45
C HIS A 163 -9.77 -4.36 2.45
N ALA A 164 -10.98 -4.07 2.94
CA ALA A 164 -11.99 -3.40 2.13
C ALA A 164 -11.56 -1.94 1.93
N GLY A 165 -11.39 -1.50 0.68
CA GLY A 165 -10.88 -0.17 0.38
C GLY A 165 -11.82 0.95 0.81
N PHE A 166 -13.13 0.73 0.63
CA PHE A 166 -14.18 1.70 0.98
C PHE A 166 -15.33 1.00 1.69
N ALA A 167 -16.03 1.76 2.53
CA ALA A 167 -17.27 1.32 3.15
C ALA A 167 -18.43 2.18 2.64
N GLU A 168 -19.52 1.54 2.20
CA GLU A 168 -20.75 2.21 1.89
C GLU A 168 -21.56 2.47 3.16
N ALA A 169 -22.06 3.67 3.29
CA ALA A 169 -22.88 4.07 4.45
C ALA A 169 -24.16 4.78 4.00
N PHE A 170 -25.27 4.39 4.60
CA PHE A 170 -26.56 5.00 4.35
C PHE A 170 -26.95 5.95 5.49
N ASN A 171 -27.58 7.06 5.14
CA ASN A 171 -28.10 7.97 6.15
C ASN A 171 -29.32 7.33 6.86
N LYS A 172 -29.18 7.06 8.14
CA LYS A 172 -30.22 6.43 8.96
C LYS A 172 -31.57 7.16 8.88
N ALA A 173 -31.59 8.48 8.69
CA ALA A 173 -32.83 9.27 8.65
C ALA A 173 -33.62 9.08 7.34
N THR A 174 -32.97 8.61 6.28
CA THR A 174 -33.57 8.38 4.96
C THR A 174 -33.56 6.90 4.54
N TYR A 175 -33.12 6.01 5.45
CA TYR A 175 -33.09 4.57 5.21
C TYR A 175 -34.49 4.00 5.42
N ASP A 176 -35.10 3.58 4.34
CA ASP A 176 -36.45 2.99 4.28
C ASP A 176 -36.42 1.62 3.58
N ASP A 177 -37.58 1.02 3.40
CA ASP A 177 -37.70 -0.30 2.76
C ASP A 177 -37.13 -0.31 1.34
N THR A 178 -37.25 0.77 0.58
CA THR A 178 -36.69 0.90 -0.77
C THR A 178 -35.16 0.92 -0.74
N MET A 179 -34.58 1.63 0.23
CA MET A 179 -33.13 1.62 0.42
C MET A 179 -32.63 0.26 0.88
N GLN A 180 -33.40 -0.47 1.70
CA GLN A 180 -33.08 -1.84 2.07
C GLN A 180 -33.07 -2.78 0.86
N GLU A 181 -34.12 -2.73 0.02
CA GLU A 181 -34.19 -3.52 -1.22
C GLU A 181 -33.01 -3.22 -2.16
N PHE A 182 -32.62 -1.95 -2.28
CA PHE A 182 -31.47 -1.55 -3.08
C PHE A 182 -30.16 -2.10 -2.50
N PHE A 183 -29.99 -2.03 -1.18
CA PHE A 183 -28.79 -2.56 -0.51
C PHE A 183 -28.68 -4.08 -0.66
N ASP A 184 -29.79 -4.81 -0.48
CA ASP A 184 -29.85 -6.26 -0.66
C ASP A 184 -29.50 -6.65 -2.11
N TYR A 185 -30.05 -5.94 -3.10
CA TYR A 185 -29.71 -6.11 -4.51
C TYR A 185 -28.23 -5.86 -4.79
N MET A 186 -27.64 -4.80 -4.21
CA MET A 186 -26.22 -4.54 -4.33
C MET A 186 -25.40 -5.69 -3.75
N CYS A 187 -25.72 -6.15 -2.55
CA CYS A 187 -24.98 -7.25 -1.90
C CYS A 187 -25.05 -8.55 -2.71
N GLU A 188 -26.22 -8.88 -3.26
CA GLU A 188 -26.44 -10.09 -4.06
C GLU A 188 -25.68 -10.08 -5.39
N ASN A 189 -25.45 -8.90 -5.98
CA ASN A 189 -24.84 -8.78 -7.31
C ASN A 189 -23.41 -8.26 -7.28
N TYR A 190 -22.90 -7.85 -6.12
CA TYR A 190 -21.62 -7.12 -6.01
C TYR A 190 -20.42 -7.93 -6.53
N SER A 191 -20.33 -9.21 -6.16
CA SER A 191 -19.24 -10.07 -6.61
C SER A 191 -19.25 -10.30 -8.12
N ASP A 192 -20.45 -10.47 -8.71
CA ASP A 192 -20.58 -10.62 -10.16
C ASP A 192 -20.09 -9.37 -10.91
N VAL A 193 -20.47 -8.18 -10.42
CA VAL A 193 -20.00 -6.91 -10.98
C VAL A 193 -18.50 -6.75 -10.80
N CYS A 194 -17.97 -7.06 -9.61
CA CYS A 194 -16.52 -6.98 -9.33
C CYS A 194 -15.72 -7.82 -10.34
N TYR A 195 -16.09 -9.07 -10.52
CA TYR A 195 -15.33 -9.98 -11.38
C TYR A 195 -15.59 -9.75 -12.87
N ASN A 196 -16.85 -9.66 -13.28
CA ASN A 196 -17.21 -9.70 -14.71
C ASN A 196 -17.25 -8.34 -15.39
N GLN A 197 -17.33 -7.23 -14.62
CA GLN A 197 -17.43 -5.88 -15.21
C GLN A 197 -16.26 -4.99 -14.81
N VAL A 198 -15.81 -5.04 -13.56
CA VAL A 198 -14.76 -4.15 -13.06
C VAL A 198 -13.38 -4.84 -13.04
N GLN A 199 -13.36 -6.15 -13.00
CA GLN A 199 -12.14 -6.97 -12.93
C GLN A 199 -11.30 -6.64 -11.69
N VAL A 200 -11.93 -6.74 -10.51
CA VAL A 200 -11.28 -6.59 -9.21
C VAL A 200 -11.72 -7.74 -8.29
N PHE A 201 -10.96 -8.01 -7.23
CA PHE A 201 -11.42 -8.94 -6.21
C PHE A 201 -12.63 -8.40 -5.45
N SER A 202 -13.61 -9.26 -5.22
CA SER A 202 -14.77 -8.92 -4.39
C SER A 202 -14.38 -8.91 -2.90
N PRO A 203 -14.90 -7.96 -2.10
CA PRO A 203 -14.78 -8.01 -0.64
C PRO A 203 -15.71 -9.05 0.00
N PHE A 204 -16.68 -9.57 -0.75
CA PHE A 204 -17.55 -10.66 -0.28
C PHE A 204 -16.91 -12.00 -0.60
N SER A 205 -17.04 -12.97 0.31
CA SER A 205 -16.65 -14.35 0.04
C SER A 205 -17.52 -14.89 -1.09
N SER A 206 -16.88 -15.26 -2.21
CA SER A 206 -17.50 -16.12 -3.22
C SER A 206 -16.88 -17.51 -3.09
N ASP A 207 -17.68 -18.55 -3.24
CA ASP A 207 -17.20 -19.92 -3.12
C ASP A 207 -16.15 -20.28 -4.19
N GLU A 208 -16.18 -19.58 -5.33
CA GLU A 208 -15.22 -19.79 -6.43
C GLU A 208 -14.99 -18.45 -7.20
N ILE A 209 -13.74 -18.23 -7.60
CA ILE A 209 -13.42 -17.18 -8.57
C ILE A 209 -13.93 -17.64 -9.93
N PRO A 210 -14.70 -16.83 -10.68
CA PRO A 210 -15.24 -17.21 -11.98
C PRO A 210 -14.15 -17.64 -12.97
N GLU A 211 -14.45 -18.63 -13.82
CA GLU A 211 -13.60 -18.97 -14.95
C GLU A 211 -13.58 -17.84 -16.00
N GLY A 212 -12.44 -17.68 -16.68
CA GLY A 212 -12.30 -16.75 -17.80
C GLY A 212 -11.86 -15.33 -17.40
N LEU A 213 -11.48 -15.14 -16.15
CA LEU A 213 -10.77 -13.91 -15.74
C LEU A 213 -9.35 -13.87 -16.31
N PRO A 214 -8.71 -12.67 -16.36
CA PRO A 214 -7.28 -12.56 -16.70
C PRO A 214 -6.39 -13.46 -15.85
N GLN A 215 -5.33 -14.00 -16.44
CA GLN A 215 -4.39 -14.91 -15.75
C GLN A 215 -3.82 -14.30 -14.46
N LEU A 216 -3.62 -13.01 -14.46
CA LEU A 216 -3.22 -12.18 -13.35
C LEU A 216 -4.02 -12.46 -12.04
N PHE A 217 -5.35 -12.70 -12.14
CA PHE A 217 -6.18 -13.02 -10.98
C PHE A 217 -5.78 -14.34 -10.32
N TYR A 218 -5.59 -15.37 -11.14
CA TYR A 218 -5.27 -16.71 -10.66
C TYR A 218 -3.85 -16.79 -10.08
N ASP A 219 -2.92 -16.01 -10.63
CA ASP A 219 -1.52 -16.00 -10.19
C ASP A 219 -1.32 -15.20 -8.88
N ILE A 220 -2.15 -14.17 -8.64
CA ILE A 220 -2.11 -13.40 -7.39
C ILE A 220 -2.93 -14.07 -6.27
N GLN A 221 -3.99 -14.78 -6.59
CA GLN A 221 -4.89 -15.38 -5.61
C GLN A 221 -4.17 -16.17 -4.49
N PRO A 222 -3.17 -17.04 -4.77
CA PRO A 222 -2.48 -17.77 -3.73
C PRO A 222 -1.78 -16.89 -2.68
N MET A 223 -1.44 -15.64 -3.04
CA MET A 223 -0.86 -14.69 -2.08
C MET A 223 -1.89 -14.23 -1.05
N PHE A 224 -3.18 -14.16 -1.43
CA PHE A 224 -4.27 -13.78 -0.53
C PHE A 224 -4.77 -14.94 0.32
N GLU A 225 -4.81 -16.16 -0.24
CA GLU A 225 -5.27 -17.37 0.47
C GLU A 225 -4.42 -17.68 1.70
N ASN A 226 -3.15 -17.29 1.68
CA ASN A 226 -2.23 -17.50 2.79
C ASN A 226 -2.19 -16.33 3.78
N ALA A 227 -3.02 -15.30 3.61
CA ALA A 227 -3.07 -14.16 4.51
C ALA A 227 -3.81 -14.53 5.80
N GLU A 228 -3.08 -14.59 6.91
CA GLU A 228 -3.63 -14.98 8.22
C GLU A 228 -4.38 -13.84 8.93
N THR A 229 -4.04 -12.59 8.62
CA THR A 229 -4.66 -11.41 9.24
C THR A 229 -4.95 -10.32 8.22
N ALA A 230 -6.12 -9.68 8.36
CA ALA A 230 -6.40 -8.46 7.60
C ALA A 230 -5.48 -7.33 8.04
N TRP A 231 -5.01 -6.55 7.07
CA TRP A 231 -4.26 -5.34 7.38
C TRP A 231 -5.18 -4.24 7.91
N THR A 232 -4.70 -3.54 8.91
CA THR A 232 -5.41 -2.38 9.47
C THR A 232 -4.79 -1.12 8.92
N SER A 233 -5.49 -0.46 8.03
CA SER A 233 -5.08 0.83 7.50
C SER A 233 -5.07 1.90 8.60
N TRP A 234 -4.00 2.70 8.65
CA TRP A 234 -3.88 3.77 9.64
C TRP A 234 -4.85 4.92 9.36
N ASP A 235 -5.11 5.18 8.09
CA ASP A 235 -6.08 6.17 7.63
C ASP A 235 -7.53 5.86 8.09
N ASP A 236 -7.85 4.59 8.33
CA ASP A 236 -9.16 4.15 8.83
C ASP A 236 -9.27 4.17 10.36
N LYS A 237 -8.17 4.26 11.08
CA LYS A 237 -8.15 4.05 12.55
C LYS A 237 -7.79 5.27 13.36
N LEU A 238 -7.14 6.24 12.75
CA LEU A 238 -6.74 7.47 13.45
C LEU A 238 -7.89 8.48 13.50
N ASP A 239 -8.00 9.22 14.60
CA ASP A 239 -8.87 10.39 14.67
C ASP A 239 -8.48 11.39 13.59
N SER A 240 -9.47 12.05 12.97
CA SER A 240 -9.28 12.92 11.80
C SER A 240 -8.22 14.01 12.00
N ASP A 241 -8.17 14.62 13.20
CA ASP A 241 -7.18 15.67 13.50
C ASP A 241 -5.77 15.11 13.60
N VAL A 242 -5.62 13.89 14.19
CA VAL A 242 -4.35 13.16 14.28
C VAL A 242 -3.91 12.74 12.90
N MET A 243 -4.82 12.17 12.10
CA MET A 243 -4.58 11.75 10.74
C MET A 243 -4.09 12.90 9.86
N THR A 244 -4.81 14.03 9.86
CA THR A 244 -4.43 15.22 9.07
C THR A 244 -3.01 15.67 9.40
N LYS A 245 -2.66 15.66 10.69
CA LYS A 245 -1.32 16.10 11.11
C LYS A 245 -0.21 15.11 10.70
N ILE A 246 -0.46 13.81 10.83
CA ILE A 246 0.50 12.78 10.37
C ILE A 246 0.72 12.88 8.86
N VAL A 247 -0.34 13.13 8.09
CA VAL A 247 -0.25 13.32 6.62
C VAL A 247 0.63 14.52 6.27
N ASP A 248 0.46 15.64 6.94
CA ASP A 248 1.30 16.82 6.72
C ASP A 248 2.77 16.55 7.05
N GLU A 249 3.02 15.87 8.18
CA GLU A 249 4.39 15.56 8.63
C GLU A 249 5.06 14.49 7.75
N GLN A 250 4.35 13.46 7.30
CA GLN A 250 4.93 12.40 6.46
C GLN A 250 5.36 12.92 5.08
N GLN A 251 4.63 13.89 4.51
CA GLN A 251 5.05 14.53 3.27
C GLN A 251 6.33 15.34 3.46
N GLN A 252 6.45 16.06 4.57
CA GLN A 252 7.66 16.80 4.89
C GLN A 252 8.84 15.86 5.18
N LEU A 253 8.58 14.73 5.84
CA LEU A 253 9.56 13.68 6.10
C LEU A 253 10.11 13.10 4.79
N ALA A 254 9.22 12.67 3.89
CA ALA A 254 9.59 12.10 2.59
C ALA A 254 10.38 13.09 1.73
N GLN A 255 10.10 14.39 1.83
CA GLN A 255 10.84 15.44 1.12
C GLN A 255 12.16 15.84 1.83
N GLY A 256 12.46 15.28 3.01
CA GLY A 256 13.64 15.63 3.80
C GLY A 256 13.59 17.02 4.45
N ILE A 257 12.42 17.67 4.47
CA ILE A 257 12.20 18.98 5.10
C ILE A 257 12.34 18.84 6.62
N ILE A 258 11.80 17.77 7.20
CA ILE A 258 11.99 17.41 8.59
C ILE A 258 12.78 16.10 8.71
N LYS A 259 13.38 15.88 9.87
CA LYS A 259 14.15 14.66 10.18
C LYS A 259 13.27 13.62 10.89
N PRO A 260 13.67 12.32 10.87
CA PRO A 260 12.95 11.26 11.58
C PRO A 260 12.63 11.57 13.04
N ASP A 261 13.59 12.08 13.81
CA ASP A 261 13.39 12.44 15.22
C ASP A 261 12.36 13.55 15.41
N GLU A 262 12.27 14.50 14.48
CA GLU A 262 11.31 15.59 14.51
C GLU A 262 9.90 15.06 14.20
N PHE A 263 9.76 14.22 13.18
CA PHE A 263 8.52 13.51 12.86
C PHE A 263 8.01 12.72 14.06
N ILE A 264 8.86 11.86 14.64
CA ILE A 264 8.53 11.02 15.80
C ILE A 264 8.05 11.88 16.96
N LYS A 265 8.79 12.94 17.31
CA LYS A 265 8.43 13.86 18.39
C LYS A 265 7.09 14.54 18.17
N THR A 266 6.82 15.00 16.95
CA THR A 266 5.55 15.63 16.59
C THR A 266 4.42 14.63 16.72
N CYS A 267 4.52 13.48 16.06
CA CYS A 267 3.47 12.46 16.08
C CYS A 267 3.19 11.96 17.50
N ASP A 268 4.20 11.68 18.30
CA ASP A 268 4.02 11.24 19.69
C ASP A 268 3.35 12.29 20.58
N SER A 269 3.39 13.57 20.20
CA SER A 269 2.70 14.63 20.91
C SER A 269 1.19 14.68 20.64
N LEU A 270 0.72 14.09 19.53
CA LEU A 270 -0.68 14.16 19.10
C LEU A 270 -1.62 13.31 19.96
N VAL A 271 -1.12 12.19 20.48
CA VAL A 271 -1.91 11.21 21.25
C VAL A 271 -1.62 11.20 22.75
N LYS A 272 -0.66 11.99 23.23
CA LYS A 272 -0.41 12.15 24.67
C LYS A 272 -1.58 12.88 25.33
N LYS A 273 -2.29 12.17 26.19
CA LYS A 273 -3.27 12.72 27.13
C LYS A 273 -2.59 13.09 28.45
#